data_6ec4a69a538b24db275f19fbaf7682b0
#
_entry.id   6ec4a69a538b24db275f19fbaf7682b0
#
_cell.length_a   1.000
_cell.length_b   1.000
_cell.length_c   1.000
_cell.angle_alpha   90.00
_cell.angle_beta   90.00
_cell.angle_gamma   90.00
#
_symmetry.space_group_name_H-M   'P 1'
#
loop_
_entity.id
_entity.type
_entity.pdbx_description
1 polymer ?
#
loop_
_entity_poly.entity_id
_entity_poly.type
_entity_poly.pdbx_seq_one_letter_code
_entity_poly.pdbx_strand_id
1 'polypeptide(L)'
;MWDGFYSPHRQAHNPIYNDDIIYTPAVTVFKTDTEQPEIMDASDWYNVDVITCAAPNLRVKNNYNGKSSYNNAKKMTNDELLKLHEKRLKRILNTALSEDDETIILGAFGCGVFMNDPQIVAQAAKNVIREYIYSFKNIEFAVYCSPRDDRNYRIFDRVLKK
;
A
#
# COMPACT_ATOMS: atom_id res chain seq x y z
N MET A 1 12.22 -0.69 -17.20
CA MET A 1 11.15 -0.48 -16.18
C MET A 1 10.17 0.61 -16.62
N TRP A 2 10.62 1.82 -17.01
CA TRP A 2 9.71 2.91 -17.39
C TRP A 2 8.75 2.53 -18.52
N ASP A 3 9.27 2.06 -19.65
CA ASP A 3 8.47 1.75 -20.84
C ASP A 3 7.62 0.48 -20.70
N GLY A 4 8.11 -0.52 -19.95
CA GLY A 4 7.40 -1.78 -19.78
C GLY A 4 6.35 -1.79 -18.67
N PHE A 5 6.46 -0.89 -17.70
CA PHE A 5 5.55 -0.84 -16.55
C PHE A 5 4.80 0.48 -16.43
N TYR A 6 5.52 1.60 -16.23
CA TYR A 6 4.86 2.87 -15.94
C TYR A 6 4.14 3.51 -17.14
N SER A 7 4.70 3.39 -18.36
CA SER A 7 4.09 3.98 -19.54
C SER A 7 2.72 3.37 -19.89
N PRO A 8 2.52 2.04 -19.91
CA PRO A 8 1.21 1.44 -20.11
C PRO A 8 0.18 1.86 -19.07
N HIS A 9 0.58 1.91 -17.78
CA HIS A 9 -0.32 2.35 -16.70
C HIS A 9 -0.78 3.79 -16.86
N ARG A 10 0.13 4.68 -17.25
CA ARG A 10 -0.22 6.09 -17.51
C ARG A 10 -1.12 6.25 -18.73
N GLN A 11 -0.88 5.49 -19.79
CA GLN A 11 -1.69 5.53 -21.01
C GLN A 11 -3.10 4.96 -20.79
N ALA A 12 -3.24 3.97 -19.91
CA ALA A 12 -4.54 3.38 -19.58
C ALA A 12 -5.52 4.36 -18.92
N HIS A 13 -5.02 5.45 -18.32
CA HIS A 13 -5.82 6.45 -17.59
C HIS A 13 -6.82 5.84 -16.60
N ASN A 14 -6.54 4.64 -16.09
CA ASN A 14 -7.38 3.94 -15.13
C ASN A 14 -6.99 4.30 -13.70
N PRO A 15 -7.80 5.07 -12.95
CA PRO A 15 -7.48 5.45 -11.57
C PRO A 15 -7.50 4.27 -10.60
N ILE A 16 -8.17 3.17 -10.96
CA ILE A 16 -8.19 1.97 -10.12
C ILE A 16 -6.90 1.16 -10.28
N TYR A 17 -6.14 1.42 -11.36
CA TYR A 17 -4.96 0.66 -11.76
C TYR A 17 -5.29 -0.82 -12.03
N ASN A 18 -4.26 -1.62 -12.23
CA ASN A 18 -4.36 -3.07 -12.30
C ASN A 18 -3.64 -3.72 -11.10
N ASP A 19 -3.49 -5.04 -11.14
CA ASP A 19 -2.86 -5.78 -10.05
C ASP A 19 -1.37 -6.05 -10.30
N ASP A 20 -0.71 -5.28 -11.18
CA ASP A 20 0.71 -5.46 -11.47
C ASP A 20 1.55 -5.08 -10.26
N ILE A 21 2.62 -5.85 -10.05
CA ILE A 21 3.56 -5.69 -8.96
C ILE A 21 4.98 -5.61 -9.54
N ILE A 22 5.81 -4.78 -8.94
CA ILE A 22 7.26 -4.84 -9.12
C ILE A 22 7.86 -5.33 -7.81
N TYR A 23 8.64 -6.39 -7.88
CA TYR A 23 9.51 -6.83 -6.81
C TYR A 23 10.93 -6.32 -7.07
N THR A 24 11.53 -5.69 -6.09
CA THR A 24 12.87 -5.14 -6.17
C THR A 24 13.69 -5.66 -5.00
N PRO A 25 14.54 -6.67 -5.20
CA PRO A 25 15.35 -7.25 -4.13
C PRO A 25 16.53 -6.36 -3.76
N ALA A 26 17.00 -6.52 -2.54
CA ALA A 26 18.24 -5.98 -1.99
C ALA A 26 18.38 -4.44 -2.13
N VAL A 27 17.31 -3.72 -1.88
CA VAL A 27 17.35 -2.24 -1.83
C VAL A 27 18.08 -1.80 -0.58
N THR A 28 19.19 -1.10 -0.74
CA THR A 28 19.99 -0.63 0.39
C THR A 28 19.35 0.55 1.10
N VAL A 29 19.10 0.41 2.39
CA VAL A 29 18.72 1.48 3.30
C VAL A 29 20.01 2.05 3.90
N PHE A 30 20.28 3.33 3.65
CA PHE A 30 21.52 3.99 4.04
C PHE A 30 21.30 5.33 4.77
N LYS A 31 20.04 5.69 5.02
CA LYS A 31 19.67 6.91 5.74
C LYS A 31 18.81 6.59 6.95
N THR A 32 18.94 7.43 7.98
CA THR A 32 18.09 7.38 9.17
C THR A 32 16.63 7.70 8.85
N ASP A 33 15.70 7.12 9.61
CA ASP A 33 14.28 7.42 9.57
C ASP A 33 13.94 8.56 10.55
N THR A 34 14.33 9.77 10.20
CA THR A 34 14.11 10.99 11.00
C THR A 34 13.48 12.08 10.11
N GLU A 35 12.98 13.18 10.73
CA GLU A 35 12.47 14.33 9.97
C GLU A 35 13.53 14.97 9.07
N GLN A 36 14.81 14.84 9.42
CA GLN A 36 15.97 15.25 8.63
C GLN A 36 16.86 14.01 8.43
N PRO A 37 16.60 13.18 7.36
CA PRO A 37 17.33 11.95 7.15
C PRO A 37 18.81 12.18 6.90
N GLU A 38 19.66 11.63 7.75
CA GLU A 38 21.12 11.67 7.64
C GLU A 38 21.65 10.35 7.07
N ILE A 39 22.85 10.40 6.45
CA ILE A 39 23.52 9.19 5.99
C ILE A 39 24.05 8.46 7.23
N MET A 40 23.71 7.19 7.36
CA MET A 40 24.22 6.31 8.42
C MET A 40 25.66 5.90 8.14
N ASP A 41 26.37 5.45 9.18
CA ASP A 41 27.65 4.80 8.97
C ASP A 41 27.48 3.56 8.09
N ALA A 42 28.48 3.27 7.26
CA ALA A 42 28.39 2.17 6.29
C ALA A 42 28.19 0.79 6.96
N SER A 43 28.62 0.62 8.20
CA SER A 43 28.39 -0.58 9.03
C SER A 43 26.92 -0.79 9.40
N ASP A 44 26.11 0.27 9.36
CA ASP A 44 24.70 0.26 9.76
C ASP A 44 23.77 0.17 8.56
N TRP A 45 24.32 0.13 7.34
CA TRP A 45 23.52 -0.07 6.14
C TRP A 45 22.96 -1.49 6.10
N TYR A 46 21.71 -1.61 5.67
CA TYR A 46 21.05 -2.91 5.52
C TYR A 46 20.21 -2.96 4.25
N ASN A 47 19.88 -4.16 3.82
CA ASN A 47 19.06 -4.37 2.64
C ASN A 47 17.64 -4.78 3.03
N VAL A 48 16.69 -4.34 2.22
CA VAL A 48 15.29 -4.76 2.28
C VAL A 48 14.81 -5.08 0.86
N ASP A 49 13.85 -5.96 0.76
CA ASP A 49 13.15 -6.18 -0.48
C ASP A 49 11.92 -5.28 -0.55
N VAL A 50 11.63 -4.74 -1.72
CA VAL A 50 10.55 -3.76 -1.90
C VAL A 50 9.52 -4.28 -2.89
N ILE A 51 8.28 -4.42 -2.43
CA ILE A 51 7.12 -4.71 -3.28
C ILE A 51 6.40 -3.40 -3.60
N THR A 52 6.40 -3.03 -4.89
CA THR A 52 5.67 -1.87 -5.39
C THR A 52 4.35 -2.31 -6.00
N CYS A 53 3.24 -1.87 -5.43
CA CYS A 53 1.89 -2.14 -5.90
C CYS A 53 1.05 -0.85 -5.81
N ALA A 54 0.20 -0.60 -6.80
CA ALA A 54 -0.65 0.58 -6.81
C ALA A 54 -1.95 0.34 -6.04
N ALA A 55 -2.27 1.20 -5.07
CA ALA A 55 -3.61 1.27 -4.49
C ALA A 55 -4.59 1.97 -5.45
N PRO A 56 -5.90 1.67 -5.41
CA PRO A 56 -6.88 2.40 -6.19
C PRO A 56 -6.91 3.87 -5.79
N ASN A 57 -6.89 4.77 -6.77
CA ASN A 57 -6.95 6.21 -6.54
C ASN A 57 -8.42 6.67 -6.59
N LEU A 58 -9.02 6.82 -5.43
CA LEU A 58 -10.42 7.24 -5.27
C LEU A 58 -10.58 8.76 -5.12
N ARG A 59 -9.48 9.50 -5.20
CA ARG A 59 -9.50 10.95 -5.06
C ARG A 59 -10.27 11.62 -6.20
N VAL A 60 -11.30 12.37 -5.85
CA VAL A 60 -12.03 13.22 -6.80
C VAL A 60 -11.16 14.45 -7.11
N LYS A 61 -10.80 14.66 -8.37
CA LYS A 61 -10.20 15.93 -8.79
C LYS A 61 -11.32 16.93 -9.12
N ASN A 62 -11.45 17.95 -8.31
CA ASN A 62 -12.22 19.13 -8.68
C ASN A 62 -11.35 20.01 -9.58
N ASN A 63 -11.71 20.14 -10.85
CA ASN A 63 -11.08 21.11 -11.73
C ASN A 63 -11.61 22.51 -11.39
N TYR A 64 -10.73 23.49 -11.39
CA TYR A 64 -11.03 24.92 -11.16
C TYR A 64 -12.13 25.48 -12.09
N ASN A 65 -12.46 24.80 -13.18
CA ASN A 65 -13.47 25.19 -14.17
C ASN A 65 -14.77 24.36 -14.10
N GLY A 66 -15.05 23.70 -12.97
CA GLY A 66 -16.32 22.96 -12.78
C GLY A 66 -16.51 21.72 -13.65
N LYS A 67 -15.56 21.37 -14.51
CA LYS A 67 -15.55 20.12 -15.27
C LYS A 67 -14.69 19.11 -14.53
N SER A 68 -15.31 18.18 -13.81
CA SER A 68 -14.63 17.04 -13.21
C SER A 68 -14.05 16.17 -14.35
N SER A 69 -12.72 16.16 -14.49
CA SER A 69 -12.05 15.33 -15.53
C SER A 69 -11.97 13.85 -15.16
N TYR A 70 -12.52 13.44 -14.02
CA TYR A 70 -12.61 12.06 -13.56
C TYR A 70 -14.05 11.62 -13.27
N ASN A 71 -15.01 12.06 -14.09
CA ASN A 71 -16.41 11.61 -14.01
C ASN A 71 -16.59 10.10 -14.30
N ASN A 72 -15.50 9.35 -14.53
CA ASN A 72 -15.49 7.91 -14.77
C ASN A 72 -14.69 7.12 -13.73
N ALA A 73 -14.35 7.66 -12.57
CA ALA A 73 -14.04 6.77 -11.44
C ALA A 73 -15.35 6.03 -11.16
N LYS A 74 -15.47 4.80 -11.68
CA LYS A 74 -16.58 3.89 -11.40
C LYS A 74 -16.79 3.98 -9.88
N LYS A 75 -17.96 4.43 -9.46
CA LYS A 75 -18.28 4.59 -8.05
C LYS A 75 -18.31 3.19 -7.46
N MET A 76 -17.15 2.74 -6.94
CA MET A 76 -17.05 1.42 -6.33
C MET A 76 -17.89 1.37 -5.06
N THR A 77 -18.63 0.30 -4.89
CA THR A 77 -19.28 -0.01 -3.62
C THR A 77 -18.21 -0.40 -2.57
N ASN A 78 -18.58 -0.34 -1.31
CA ASN A 78 -17.69 -0.76 -0.22
C ASN A 78 -17.27 -2.24 -0.38
N ASP A 79 -18.18 -3.10 -0.84
CA ASP A 79 -17.90 -4.52 -1.07
C ASP A 79 -16.92 -4.74 -2.25
N GLU A 80 -17.07 -3.99 -3.33
CA GLU A 80 -16.13 -4.04 -4.46
C GLU A 80 -14.75 -3.56 -4.02
N LEU A 81 -14.68 -2.49 -3.22
CA LEU A 81 -13.42 -1.97 -2.69
C LEU A 81 -12.76 -2.96 -1.73
N LEU A 82 -13.54 -3.57 -0.83
CA LEU A 82 -13.06 -4.61 0.09
C LEU A 82 -12.41 -5.76 -0.68
N LYS A 83 -13.12 -6.34 -1.64
CA LYS A 83 -12.63 -7.45 -2.47
C LYS A 83 -11.38 -7.08 -3.27
N LEU A 84 -11.31 -5.84 -3.78
CA LEU A 84 -10.14 -5.38 -4.51
C LEU A 84 -8.90 -5.30 -3.60
N HIS A 85 -9.05 -4.77 -2.38
CA HIS A 85 -7.96 -4.72 -1.40
C HIS A 85 -7.54 -6.13 -0.95
N GLU A 86 -8.49 -7.02 -0.69
CA GLU A 86 -8.19 -8.43 -0.36
C GLU A 86 -7.39 -9.10 -1.48
N LYS A 87 -7.82 -8.95 -2.73
CA LYS A 87 -7.12 -9.50 -3.90
C LYS A 87 -5.69 -8.98 -4.02
N ARG A 88 -5.48 -7.67 -3.88
CA ARG A 88 -4.15 -7.05 -3.98
C ARG A 88 -3.25 -7.47 -2.84
N LEU A 89 -3.78 -7.51 -1.62
CA LEU A 89 -3.00 -7.91 -0.46
C LEU A 89 -2.58 -9.40 -0.56
N LYS A 90 -3.49 -10.30 -0.99
CA LYS A 90 -3.12 -11.69 -1.27
C LYS A 90 -2.00 -11.79 -2.31
N ARG A 91 -2.05 -10.98 -3.37
CA ARG A 91 -1.00 -10.96 -4.38
C ARG A 91 0.34 -10.47 -3.78
N ILE A 92 0.33 -9.40 -2.97
CA ILE A 92 1.53 -8.91 -2.27
C ILE A 92 2.12 -9.99 -1.38
N LEU A 93 1.31 -10.64 -0.54
CA LEU A 93 1.77 -11.70 0.37
C LEU A 93 2.30 -12.93 -0.40
N ASN A 94 1.62 -13.34 -1.47
CA ASN A 94 2.10 -14.44 -2.30
C ASN A 94 3.42 -14.11 -3.00
N THR A 95 3.61 -12.86 -3.45
CA THR A 95 4.89 -12.43 -4.03
C THR A 95 6.00 -12.51 -2.99
N ALA A 96 5.80 -11.98 -1.78
CA ALA A 96 6.78 -12.08 -0.69
C ALA A 96 7.13 -13.55 -0.36
N LEU A 97 6.13 -14.43 -0.27
CA LEU A 97 6.38 -15.85 -0.01
C LEU A 97 7.13 -16.54 -1.16
N SER A 98 6.89 -16.17 -2.42
CA SER A 98 7.60 -16.77 -3.56
C SER A 98 9.07 -16.36 -3.64
N GLU A 99 9.43 -15.29 -2.94
CA GLU A 99 10.82 -14.79 -2.83
C GLU A 99 11.47 -15.14 -1.47
N ASP A 100 10.82 -16.03 -0.70
CA ASP A 100 11.28 -16.52 0.60
C ASP A 100 11.41 -15.42 1.68
N ASP A 101 10.63 -14.33 1.56
CA ASP A 101 10.58 -13.28 2.58
C ASP A 101 9.94 -13.81 3.87
N GLU A 102 10.64 -13.71 5.00
CA GLU A 102 10.17 -14.20 6.30
C GLU A 102 9.39 -13.16 7.10
N THR A 103 9.60 -11.87 6.80
CA THR A 103 8.97 -10.73 7.47
C THR A 103 8.44 -9.76 6.44
N ILE A 104 7.21 -9.30 6.64
CA ILE A 104 6.62 -8.28 5.77
C ILE A 104 6.11 -7.09 6.59
N ILE A 105 6.42 -5.89 6.11
CA ILE A 105 5.92 -4.63 6.68
C ILE A 105 4.92 -4.01 5.70
N LEU A 106 3.70 -3.84 6.15
CA LEU A 106 2.58 -3.31 5.39
C LEU A 106 2.20 -1.92 5.92
N GLY A 107 1.67 -1.07 5.04
CA GLY A 107 1.15 0.24 5.43
C GLY A 107 -0.38 0.34 5.34
N ALA A 108 -0.93 1.52 5.63
CA ALA A 108 -2.33 1.86 5.38
C ALA A 108 -2.55 2.10 3.88
N PHE A 109 -2.60 1.03 3.10
CA PHE A 109 -2.54 0.98 1.65
C PHE A 109 -3.60 1.85 0.97
N GLY A 110 -3.17 2.97 0.39
CA GLY A 110 -4.04 3.93 -0.30
C GLY A 110 -4.87 4.85 0.60
N CYS A 111 -4.75 4.78 1.94
CA CYS A 111 -5.55 5.59 2.87
C CYS A 111 -5.12 7.05 2.99
N GLY A 112 -4.01 7.43 2.38
CA GLY A 112 -3.54 8.82 2.32
C GLY A 112 -4.12 9.56 1.11
N VAL A 113 -3.25 10.02 0.21
CA VAL A 113 -3.60 10.85 -0.96
C VAL A 113 -4.63 10.18 -1.88
N PHE A 114 -4.72 8.85 -1.90
CA PHE A 114 -5.68 8.12 -2.75
C PHE A 114 -7.06 7.96 -2.13
N MET A 115 -7.27 8.45 -0.90
CA MET A 115 -8.57 8.57 -0.24
C MET A 115 -9.36 7.27 -0.08
N ASN A 116 -8.66 6.12 0.06
CA ASN A 116 -9.34 4.88 0.42
C ASN A 116 -9.82 4.93 1.87
N ASP A 117 -10.97 4.32 2.14
CA ASP A 117 -11.50 4.25 3.50
C ASP A 117 -10.64 3.32 4.36
N PRO A 118 -9.96 3.82 5.42
CA PRO A 118 -9.09 3.02 6.26
C PRO A 118 -9.83 1.89 7.00
N GLN A 119 -11.15 2.02 7.25
CA GLN A 119 -11.93 0.94 7.85
C GLN A 119 -12.05 -0.26 6.89
N ILE A 120 -12.28 -0.01 5.60
CA ILE A 120 -12.38 -1.06 4.57
C ILE A 120 -11.00 -1.70 4.35
N VAL A 121 -9.95 -0.88 4.25
CA VAL A 121 -8.58 -1.38 4.03
C VAL A 121 -8.10 -2.23 5.20
N ALA A 122 -8.32 -1.78 6.44
CA ALA A 122 -7.97 -2.54 7.64
C ALA A 122 -8.78 -3.85 7.74
N GLN A 123 -10.06 -3.82 7.35
CA GLN A 123 -10.89 -5.04 7.33
C GLN A 123 -10.40 -6.04 6.27
N ALA A 124 -10.03 -5.57 5.07
CA ALA A 124 -9.42 -6.41 4.04
C ALA A 124 -8.12 -7.06 4.55
N ALA A 125 -7.27 -6.27 5.20
CA ALA A 125 -6.04 -6.75 5.81
C ALA A 125 -6.32 -7.84 6.84
N LYS A 126 -7.24 -7.62 7.76
CA LYS A 126 -7.64 -8.59 8.77
C LYS A 126 -8.16 -9.90 8.16
N ASN A 127 -9.01 -9.82 7.14
CA ASN A 127 -9.57 -10.99 6.48
C ASN A 127 -8.45 -11.84 5.84
N VAL A 128 -7.54 -11.19 5.13
CA VAL A 128 -6.48 -11.88 4.38
C VAL A 128 -5.40 -12.44 5.30
N ILE A 129 -4.92 -11.66 6.29
CA ILE A 129 -3.81 -12.10 7.16
C ILE A 129 -4.11 -13.41 7.89
N ARG A 130 -5.36 -13.68 8.21
CA ARG A 130 -5.76 -14.95 8.85
C ARG A 130 -5.34 -16.18 8.03
N GLU A 131 -5.25 -16.06 6.71
CA GLU A 131 -4.83 -17.15 5.83
C GLU A 131 -3.29 -17.30 5.82
N TYR A 132 -2.54 -16.27 6.25
CA TYR A 132 -1.08 -16.19 6.16
C TYR A 132 -0.37 -16.14 7.51
N ILE A 133 -1.11 -16.27 8.62
CA ILE A 133 -0.56 -16.05 9.98
C ILE A 133 0.59 -17.00 10.32
N TYR A 134 0.66 -18.17 9.68
CA TYR A 134 1.73 -19.15 9.87
C TYR A 134 2.74 -19.17 8.71
N SER A 135 2.56 -18.32 7.71
CA SER A 135 3.41 -18.29 6.52
C SER A 135 4.61 -17.34 6.66
N PHE A 136 4.51 -16.38 7.58
CA PHE A 136 5.56 -15.41 7.87
C PHE A 136 6.00 -15.52 9.33
N LYS A 137 7.26 -15.18 9.63
CA LYS A 137 7.72 -15.00 11.01
C LYS A 137 7.07 -13.76 11.64
N ASN A 138 6.99 -12.67 10.86
CA ASN A 138 6.35 -11.43 11.29
C ASN A 138 5.53 -10.81 10.17
N ILE A 139 4.33 -10.33 10.51
CA ILE A 139 3.52 -9.45 9.66
C ILE A 139 3.26 -8.19 10.47
N GLU A 140 3.83 -7.07 10.05
CA GLU A 140 3.74 -5.81 10.77
C GLU A 140 2.98 -4.75 9.97
N PHE A 141 2.29 -3.83 10.65
CA PHE A 141 1.65 -2.67 10.05
C PHE A 141 2.31 -1.39 10.52
N ALA A 142 3.11 -0.78 9.64
CA ALA A 142 3.65 0.56 9.83
C ALA A 142 2.64 1.60 9.35
N VAL A 143 1.76 2.05 10.24
CA VAL A 143 0.75 3.06 9.91
C VAL A 143 1.21 4.41 10.45
N TYR A 144 1.61 5.28 9.52
CA TYR A 144 2.05 6.63 9.88
C TYR A 144 0.94 7.41 10.61
N CYS A 145 1.32 8.05 11.70
CA CYS A 145 0.49 9.01 12.39
C CYS A 145 1.31 10.26 12.75
N SER A 146 0.66 11.41 12.75
CA SER A 146 1.25 12.66 13.22
C SER A 146 0.57 13.12 14.51
N PRO A 147 1.16 14.05 15.26
CA PRO A 147 0.49 14.64 16.44
C PRO A 147 -0.87 15.28 16.14
N ARG A 148 -1.13 15.61 14.86
CA ARG A 148 -2.37 16.27 14.41
C ARG A 148 -3.36 15.31 13.76
N ASP A 149 -2.89 14.14 13.30
CA ASP A 149 -3.75 13.16 12.61
C ASP A 149 -3.21 11.74 12.87
N ASP A 150 -3.97 11.00 13.67
CA ASP A 150 -3.74 9.60 14.00
C ASP A 150 -4.91 8.69 13.57
N ARG A 151 -5.81 9.21 12.74
CA ARG A 151 -7.06 8.52 12.34
C ARG A 151 -6.80 7.15 11.75
N ASN A 152 -5.89 7.05 10.79
CA ASN A 152 -5.59 5.77 10.15
C ASN A 152 -5.04 4.77 11.16
N TYR A 153 -4.09 5.20 11.99
CA TYR A 153 -3.52 4.36 13.04
C TYR A 153 -4.60 3.81 13.98
N ARG A 154 -5.46 4.66 14.55
CA ARG A 154 -6.52 4.23 15.47
C ARG A 154 -7.49 3.23 14.83
N ILE A 155 -7.80 3.40 13.55
CA ILE A 155 -8.71 2.48 12.83
C ILE A 155 -8.03 1.13 12.66
N PHE A 156 -6.79 1.08 12.18
CA PHE A 156 -6.02 -0.14 12.00
C PHE A 156 -5.83 -0.87 13.32
N ASP A 157 -5.39 -0.17 14.37
CA ASP A 157 -5.22 -0.71 15.73
C ASP A 157 -6.51 -1.37 16.25
N ARG A 158 -7.64 -0.69 16.13
CA ARG A 158 -8.94 -1.21 16.56
C ARG A 158 -9.40 -2.43 15.76
N VAL A 159 -9.16 -2.45 14.45
CA VAL A 159 -9.63 -3.52 13.56
C VAL A 159 -8.74 -4.75 13.68
N LEU A 160 -7.43 -4.58 13.72
CA LEU A 160 -6.48 -5.69 13.72
C LEU A 160 -6.33 -6.36 15.08
N LYS A 161 -6.42 -5.63 16.18
CA LYS A 161 -6.35 -6.19 17.56
C LYS A 161 -7.57 -7.02 18.00
N LYS A 162 -8.70 -6.92 17.30
CA LYS A 162 -9.90 -7.73 17.57
C LYS A 162 -9.90 -9.02 16.77
#